data_bf4331dceca6535a3b6e2c4c42ffb2e9
#
_entry.id   bf4331dceca6535a3b6e2c4c42ffb2e9
#
_cell.length_a   1.000
_cell.length_b   1.000
_cell.length_c   1.000
_cell.angle_alpha   90.00
_cell.angle_beta   90.00
_cell.angle_gamma   90.00
#
_symmetry.space_group_name_H-M   'P 1'
#
loop_
_entity.id
_entity.type
_entity.pdbx_description
1 polymer ?
#
loop_
_entity_poly.entity_id
_entity_poly.type
_entity_poly.pdbx_seq_one_letter_code
_entity_poly.pdbx_strand_id
1 'polypeptide(L)'
;MLDNVTSTSLTYFERKSMHRAKHPSEKSVLVIVDYPIQNEVERDYPWSAASHLTLLSDLAKAGITQKSIHTTYLSYERPDKDSYDWSTEFKKKKNIPEGEEQFWFPVPHQKDLYVSTLLATEVTLLGEEINKVKPKIIIVAGKWSYFFLSGNVAYSQTQGSGGNQKPLGGLAKHRASIETTHESLNLGEIILFPMLPAIVKQRSPDKIPVIKWDCLKVGDIFKNLEEGSKVVSDYLELDQEFIIGTEVNIVLDWLQALKQLLKHDKILVSVDIETRYNAMIDCIGLAYSNKSGICIPFSTIANPNFWDFEEEVAIYSLLLSVLQDKNILVTGQNFMYDASYLRKFFLVTVDAEVDTMILHHSLYNNMQKDLAFLSSIYCEKYTYWKSDQVHTGV
;
A
#
# COMPACT_ATOMS: atom_id res chain seq x y z
N MET A 1 44.39 -11.78 6.73
CA MET A 1 43.88 -12.41 7.95
C MET A 1 42.43 -12.77 7.75
N LEU A 2 42.17 -13.76 6.90
CA LEU A 2 40.80 -14.23 6.57
C LEU A 2 40.77 -15.76 6.51
N ASP A 3 41.66 -16.45 7.23
CA ASP A 3 41.86 -17.91 7.11
C ASP A 3 41.51 -18.66 8.41
N ASN A 4 40.43 -18.30 9.08
CA ASN A 4 39.91 -19.15 10.18
C ASN A 4 38.40 -18.89 10.42
N VAL A 5 37.58 -19.15 9.42
CA VAL A 5 36.14 -19.41 9.65
C VAL A 5 35.99 -20.93 9.61
N THR A 6 35.95 -21.49 10.81
CA THR A 6 35.84 -22.93 11.04
C THR A 6 34.53 -23.50 10.53
N SER A 7 34.63 -24.66 9.95
CA SER A 7 33.78 -25.55 9.19
C SER A 7 32.39 -25.94 9.72
N THR A 8 31.76 -25.21 10.61
CA THR A 8 30.42 -25.55 11.15
C THR A 8 29.26 -24.75 10.53
N SER A 9 29.53 -23.71 9.76
CA SER A 9 28.51 -22.94 9.03
C SER A 9 28.40 -23.30 7.54
N LEU A 10 29.23 -24.19 7.03
CA LEU A 10 29.34 -24.53 5.61
C LEU A 10 28.41 -25.65 5.13
N THR A 11 27.66 -26.31 6.00
CA THR A 11 26.72 -27.36 5.59
C THR A 11 25.39 -26.83 5.06
N TYR A 12 25.20 -25.53 5.00
CA TYR A 12 23.95 -24.94 4.57
C TYR A 12 23.83 -24.71 3.05
N PHE A 13 24.90 -24.78 2.25
CA PHE A 13 24.87 -24.28 0.88
C PHE A 13 25.70 -25.06 -0.16
N GLU A 14 25.25 -26.24 -0.55
CA GLU A 14 25.40 -26.69 -1.94
C GLU A 14 24.16 -26.24 -2.78
N ARG A 15 23.80 -24.96 -2.73
CA ARG A 15 22.74 -24.43 -3.58
C ARG A 15 23.39 -23.84 -4.82
N LYS A 16 22.97 -24.28 -6.02
CA LYS A 16 23.30 -23.56 -7.24
C LYS A 16 22.76 -22.13 -7.09
N SER A 17 23.66 -21.17 -6.91
CA SER A 17 23.31 -19.77 -6.86
C SER A 17 23.30 -19.20 -8.28
N MET A 18 22.21 -18.56 -8.66
CA MET A 18 22.16 -17.71 -9.84
C MET A 18 22.88 -16.40 -9.53
N HIS A 19 23.46 -15.78 -10.53
CA HIS A 19 24.24 -14.55 -10.30
C HIS A 19 23.50 -13.31 -10.75
N ARG A 20 23.63 -12.23 -9.98
CA ARG A 20 23.17 -10.90 -10.38
C ARG A 20 23.90 -10.44 -11.64
N ALA A 21 23.22 -9.65 -12.47
CA ALA A 21 23.84 -9.01 -13.62
C ALA A 21 24.98 -8.10 -13.16
N LYS A 22 26.21 -8.36 -13.64
CA LYS A 22 27.40 -7.57 -13.26
C LYS A 22 27.31 -6.12 -13.76
N HIS A 23 26.67 -5.91 -14.91
CA HIS A 23 26.55 -4.62 -15.58
C HIS A 23 25.12 -4.45 -16.12
N PRO A 24 24.12 -4.18 -15.26
CA PRO A 24 22.78 -3.88 -15.74
C PRO A 24 22.78 -2.57 -16.52
N SER A 25 22.01 -2.53 -17.61
CA SER A 25 21.78 -1.28 -18.36
C SER A 25 20.71 -0.43 -17.67
N GLU A 26 20.75 0.88 -17.88
CA GLU A 26 19.68 1.78 -17.45
C GLU A 26 18.35 1.37 -18.09
N LYS A 27 17.29 1.33 -17.30
CA LYS A 27 15.92 0.96 -17.69
C LYS A 27 14.92 1.76 -16.89
N SER A 28 13.83 2.19 -17.54
CA SER A 28 12.79 2.96 -16.88
C SER A 28 12.00 2.16 -15.84
N VAL A 29 11.92 0.84 -15.98
CA VAL A 29 11.17 -0.04 -15.08
C VAL A 29 12.04 -1.17 -14.56
N LEU A 30 12.03 -1.37 -13.26
CA LEU A 30 12.63 -2.52 -12.59
C LEU A 30 11.53 -3.41 -12.00
N VAL A 31 11.57 -4.71 -12.29
CA VAL A 31 10.64 -5.69 -11.71
C VAL A 31 11.39 -6.59 -10.75
N ILE A 32 10.91 -6.64 -9.49
CA ILE A 32 11.56 -7.38 -8.40
C ILE A 32 10.60 -8.42 -7.85
N VAL A 33 11.08 -9.65 -7.70
CA VAL A 33 10.45 -10.71 -6.90
C VAL A 33 11.42 -11.18 -5.82
N ASP A 34 10.93 -11.94 -4.84
CA ASP A 34 11.75 -12.27 -3.66
C ASP A 34 12.94 -13.20 -4.02
N TYR A 35 12.70 -14.24 -4.80
CA TYR A 35 13.72 -15.23 -5.16
C TYR A 35 13.30 -16.02 -6.41
N PRO A 36 14.26 -16.70 -7.09
CA PRO A 36 13.96 -17.55 -8.24
C PRO A 36 13.15 -18.78 -7.83
N ILE A 37 12.27 -19.27 -8.71
CA ILE A 37 11.55 -20.53 -8.50
C ILE A 37 12.46 -21.73 -8.83
N GLN A 38 12.08 -22.91 -8.32
CA GLN A 38 12.88 -24.14 -8.44
C GLN A 38 13.35 -24.42 -9.86
N ASN A 39 12.46 -24.34 -10.85
CA ASN A 39 12.77 -24.60 -12.25
C ASN A 39 13.80 -23.61 -12.84
N GLU A 40 13.85 -22.38 -12.33
CA GLU A 40 14.83 -21.39 -12.78
C GLU A 40 16.22 -21.71 -12.23
N VAL A 41 16.29 -22.14 -10.97
CA VAL A 41 17.55 -22.57 -10.34
C VAL A 41 18.08 -23.84 -11.01
N GLU A 42 17.22 -24.81 -11.29
CA GLU A 42 17.61 -26.07 -11.93
C GLU A 42 18.15 -25.87 -13.36
N ARG A 43 17.59 -24.90 -14.08
CA ARG A 43 17.99 -24.56 -15.45
C ARG A 43 19.10 -23.52 -15.51
N ASP A 44 19.45 -22.91 -14.38
CA ASP A 44 20.34 -21.74 -14.31
C ASP A 44 19.93 -20.62 -15.28
N TYR A 45 18.61 -20.39 -15.37
CA TYR A 45 18.04 -19.42 -16.29
C TYR A 45 17.00 -18.53 -15.56
N PRO A 46 17.39 -17.31 -15.17
CA PRO A 46 16.53 -16.39 -14.43
C PRO A 46 15.31 -15.97 -15.26
N TRP A 47 14.19 -15.73 -14.54
CA TRP A 47 12.92 -15.27 -15.13
C TRP A 47 12.34 -16.16 -16.24
N SER A 48 12.71 -17.44 -16.27
CA SER A 48 12.19 -18.43 -17.24
C SER A 48 10.94 -19.16 -16.79
N ALA A 49 10.54 -19.01 -15.54
CA ALA A 49 9.36 -19.68 -15.01
C ALA A 49 8.07 -19.15 -15.62
N ALA A 50 7.10 -20.03 -15.85
CA ALA A 50 5.84 -19.69 -16.48
C ALA A 50 5.09 -18.53 -15.78
N SER A 51 5.14 -18.46 -14.44
CA SER A 51 4.54 -17.37 -13.67
C SER A 51 5.22 -16.02 -13.96
N HIS A 52 6.56 -15.98 -13.99
CA HIS A 52 7.31 -14.77 -14.29
C HIS A 52 7.11 -14.32 -15.74
N LEU A 53 7.15 -15.25 -16.69
CA LEU A 53 6.86 -14.96 -18.11
C LEU A 53 5.43 -14.44 -18.30
N THR A 54 4.47 -14.95 -17.54
CA THR A 54 3.08 -14.47 -17.59
C THR A 54 2.99 -13.02 -17.07
N LEU A 55 3.71 -12.65 -16.01
CA LEU A 55 3.77 -11.28 -15.52
C LEU A 55 4.36 -10.36 -16.58
N LEU A 56 5.51 -10.73 -17.16
CA LEU A 56 6.14 -9.94 -18.23
C LEU A 56 5.23 -9.79 -19.46
N SER A 57 4.47 -10.84 -19.81
CA SER A 57 3.49 -10.79 -20.89
C SER A 57 2.34 -9.82 -20.60
N ASP A 58 1.83 -9.78 -19.35
CA ASP A 58 0.77 -8.84 -18.98
C ASP A 58 1.29 -7.40 -18.94
N LEU A 59 2.50 -7.17 -18.44
CA LEU A 59 3.16 -5.85 -18.50
C LEU A 59 3.38 -5.39 -19.95
N ALA A 60 3.78 -6.30 -20.84
CA ALA A 60 3.94 -5.99 -22.26
C ALA A 60 2.62 -5.59 -22.92
N LYS A 61 1.49 -6.24 -22.58
CA LYS A 61 0.15 -5.84 -23.04
C LYS A 61 -0.27 -4.47 -22.51
N ALA A 62 0.26 -4.07 -21.37
CA ALA A 62 0.06 -2.74 -20.78
C ALA A 62 1.09 -1.69 -21.29
N GLY A 63 1.87 -2.02 -22.32
CA GLY A 63 2.83 -1.10 -22.95
C GLY A 63 4.25 -1.12 -22.38
N ILE A 64 4.50 -1.87 -21.29
CA ILE A 64 5.82 -1.97 -20.66
C ILE A 64 6.56 -3.17 -21.26
N THR A 65 7.37 -2.92 -22.30
CA THR A 65 8.04 -3.98 -23.05
C THR A 65 9.41 -4.35 -22.48
N GLN A 66 9.98 -5.47 -22.93
CA GLN A 66 11.33 -5.90 -22.54
C GLN A 66 12.42 -4.82 -22.73
N LYS A 67 12.25 -3.89 -23.66
CA LYS A 67 13.22 -2.80 -23.88
C LYS A 67 13.30 -1.86 -22.69
N SER A 68 12.20 -1.66 -21.98
CA SER A 68 12.08 -0.74 -20.84
C SER A 68 12.24 -1.42 -19.48
N ILE A 69 12.26 -2.76 -19.44
CA ILE A 69 12.31 -3.54 -18.19
C ILE A 69 13.70 -4.07 -17.90
N HIS A 70 14.12 -3.97 -16.64
CA HIS A 70 15.11 -4.83 -16.01
C HIS A 70 14.42 -5.72 -14.98
N THR A 71 14.84 -6.97 -14.87
CA THR A 71 14.25 -7.95 -13.94
C THR A 71 15.31 -8.45 -12.97
N THR A 72 14.97 -8.54 -11.68
CA THR A 72 15.89 -9.02 -10.65
C THR A 72 15.15 -9.72 -9.50
N TYR A 73 15.89 -10.24 -8.56
CA TYR A 73 15.41 -10.86 -7.32
C TYR A 73 15.95 -10.08 -6.12
N LEU A 74 15.21 -10.12 -5.00
CA LEU A 74 15.76 -9.64 -3.72
C LEU A 74 17.00 -10.48 -3.37
N SER A 75 16.87 -11.81 -3.43
CA SER A 75 18.00 -12.71 -3.33
C SER A 75 17.99 -13.73 -4.47
N TYR A 76 19.16 -14.02 -5.00
CA TYR A 76 19.33 -15.07 -5.99
C TYR A 76 19.39 -16.47 -5.35
N GLU A 77 19.46 -16.51 -4.04
CA GLU A 77 19.33 -17.74 -3.26
C GLU A 77 17.89 -17.94 -2.79
N ARG A 78 17.45 -19.20 -2.82
CA ARG A 78 16.13 -19.55 -2.31
C ARG A 78 16.17 -19.80 -0.81
N PRO A 79 15.10 -19.45 -0.08
CA PRO A 79 14.95 -19.90 1.30
C PRO A 79 14.87 -21.42 1.36
N ASP A 80 15.06 -21.99 2.53
CA ASP A 80 15.07 -23.43 2.75
C ASP A 80 13.78 -24.11 2.24
N LYS A 81 13.90 -25.32 1.72
CA LYS A 81 12.80 -26.08 1.09
C LYS A 81 11.62 -26.30 2.02
N ASP A 82 11.86 -26.39 3.32
CA ASP A 82 10.82 -26.71 4.29
C ASP A 82 9.98 -25.48 4.70
N SER A 83 10.52 -24.28 4.62
CA SER A 83 9.79 -23.07 5.02
C SER A 83 9.32 -22.20 3.86
N TYR A 84 10.01 -22.20 2.72
CA TYR A 84 9.82 -21.25 1.62
C TYR A 84 9.72 -19.79 2.09
N ASP A 85 10.35 -19.50 3.20
CA ASP A 85 10.24 -18.25 3.93
C ASP A 85 11.56 -17.90 4.59
N TRP A 86 11.89 -16.60 4.61
CA TRP A 86 13.08 -16.10 5.29
C TRP A 86 12.82 -15.65 6.73
N SER A 87 11.75 -16.12 7.35
CA SER A 87 11.46 -15.76 8.74
C SER A 87 12.56 -16.15 9.73
N THR A 88 13.35 -17.16 9.40
CA THR A 88 14.53 -17.60 10.20
C THR A 88 15.70 -16.64 10.09
N GLU A 89 15.75 -15.83 9.02
CA GLU A 89 16.77 -14.81 8.79
C GLU A 89 16.53 -13.52 9.60
N PHE A 90 15.48 -13.49 10.43
CA PHE A 90 15.14 -12.34 11.27
C PHE A 90 15.14 -12.71 12.75
N LYS A 91 15.74 -11.86 13.57
CA LYS A 91 15.72 -11.98 15.04
C LYS A 91 15.42 -10.64 15.69
N LYS A 92 14.72 -10.66 16.82
CA LYS A 92 14.72 -9.49 17.72
C LYS A 92 16.07 -9.41 18.43
N LYS A 93 16.52 -8.21 18.75
CA LYS A 93 17.81 -7.97 19.45
C LYS A 93 18.01 -8.91 20.62
N LYS A 94 17.00 -9.06 21.48
CA LYS A 94 17.04 -9.93 22.66
C LYS A 94 17.17 -11.44 22.38
N ASN A 95 16.94 -11.87 21.13
CA ASN A 95 16.98 -13.28 20.70
C ASN A 95 18.24 -13.60 19.89
N ILE A 96 19.15 -12.64 19.72
CA ILE A 96 20.46 -12.87 19.10
C ILE A 96 21.32 -13.60 20.12
N PRO A 97 21.90 -14.77 19.79
CA PRO A 97 22.78 -15.50 20.71
C PRO A 97 24.01 -14.66 21.04
N GLU A 98 24.48 -14.80 22.28
CA GLU A 98 25.70 -14.16 22.73
C GLU A 98 26.90 -14.64 21.90
N GLY A 99 27.69 -13.68 21.38
CA GLY A 99 28.83 -13.94 20.50
C GLY A 99 28.47 -14.09 19.01
N GLU A 100 27.20 -13.96 18.60
CA GLU A 100 26.75 -13.99 17.21
C GLU A 100 26.39 -12.58 16.68
N GLU A 101 26.52 -11.51 17.46
CA GLU A 101 26.06 -10.17 17.13
C GLU A 101 26.61 -9.66 15.80
N GLN A 102 27.85 -10.03 15.45
CA GLN A 102 28.50 -9.64 14.20
C GLN A 102 27.83 -10.21 12.93
N PHE A 103 26.94 -11.20 13.09
CA PHE A 103 26.23 -11.84 11.97
C PHE A 103 24.82 -11.29 11.77
N TRP A 104 24.40 -10.29 12.58
CA TRP A 104 23.06 -9.72 12.58
C TRP A 104 23.11 -8.21 12.42
N PHE A 105 22.40 -7.71 11.42
CA PHE A 105 22.37 -6.30 11.05
C PHE A 105 21.01 -5.69 11.36
N PRO A 106 20.94 -4.46 11.88
CA PRO A 106 19.66 -3.81 12.16
C PRO A 106 18.89 -3.55 10.87
N VAL A 107 17.58 -3.80 10.89
CA VAL A 107 16.67 -3.39 9.80
C VAL A 107 16.33 -1.91 10.01
N PRO A 108 16.69 -1.01 9.08
CA PRO A 108 16.66 0.44 9.34
C PRO A 108 15.31 1.00 9.77
N HIS A 109 14.22 0.44 9.23
CA HIS A 109 12.84 0.90 9.46
C HIS A 109 12.07 0.08 10.52
N GLN A 110 12.75 -0.84 11.23
CA GLN A 110 12.10 -1.70 12.23
C GLN A 110 12.89 -1.69 13.54
N LYS A 111 12.27 -1.13 14.58
CA LYS A 111 12.89 -1.08 15.92
C LYS A 111 13.16 -2.50 16.44
N ASP A 112 14.37 -2.70 16.96
CA ASP A 112 14.83 -3.96 17.57
C ASP A 112 14.75 -5.21 16.68
N LEU A 113 14.59 -5.06 15.37
CA LEU A 113 14.64 -6.15 14.39
C LEU A 113 16.01 -6.18 13.70
N TYR A 114 16.55 -7.38 13.59
CA TYR A 114 17.82 -7.65 12.95
C TYR A 114 17.64 -8.71 11.88
N VAL A 115 18.45 -8.61 10.84
CA VAL A 115 18.49 -9.53 9.71
C VAL A 115 19.87 -10.16 9.62
N SER A 116 19.95 -11.41 9.15
CA SER A 116 21.21 -12.13 8.97
C SER A 116 22.13 -11.44 7.96
N THR A 117 23.44 -11.73 8.07
CA THR A 117 24.47 -11.26 7.10
C THR A 117 24.09 -11.59 5.67
N LEU A 118 23.57 -12.79 5.42
CA LEU A 118 23.16 -13.24 4.09
C LEU A 118 22.16 -12.25 3.47
N LEU A 119 21.04 -12.04 4.14
CA LEU A 119 19.96 -11.24 3.59
C LEU A 119 20.31 -9.73 3.60
N ALA A 120 21.09 -9.26 4.58
CA ALA A 120 21.62 -7.90 4.60
C ALA A 120 22.52 -7.62 3.38
N THR A 121 23.37 -8.58 3.03
CA THR A 121 24.22 -8.49 1.83
C THR A 121 23.39 -8.44 0.55
N GLU A 122 22.37 -9.28 0.42
CA GLU A 122 21.49 -9.29 -0.75
C GLU A 122 20.71 -7.97 -0.89
N VAL A 123 20.23 -7.40 0.19
CA VAL A 123 19.56 -6.08 0.18
C VAL A 123 20.53 -4.97 -0.26
N THR A 124 21.78 -5.01 0.21
CA THR A 124 22.81 -4.04 -0.20
C THR A 124 23.11 -4.16 -1.70
N LEU A 125 23.31 -5.38 -2.19
CA LEU A 125 23.54 -5.64 -3.61
C LEU A 125 22.35 -5.23 -4.49
N LEU A 126 21.12 -5.42 -3.99
CA LEU A 126 19.92 -4.93 -4.68
C LEU A 126 19.93 -3.40 -4.77
N GLY A 127 20.27 -2.69 -3.71
CA GLY A 127 20.41 -1.23 -3.70
C GLY A 127 21.44 -0.75 -4.73
N GLU A 128 22.60 -1.41 -4.82
CA GLU A 128 23.61 -1.11 -5.84
C GLU A 128 23.10 -1.34 -7.28
N GLU A 129 22.34 -2.41 -7.48
CA GLU A 129 21.74 -2.73 -8.77
C GLU A 129 20.69 -1.67 -9.16
N ILE A 130 19.82 -1.26 -8.25
CA ILE A 130 18.84 -0.19 -8.47
C ILE A 130 19.55 1.11 -8.89
N ASN A 131 20.63 1.48 -8.19
CA ASN A 131 21.41 2.67 -8.51
C ASN A 131 22.08 2.62 -9.90
N LYS A 132 22.40 1.43 -10.41
CA LYS A 132 22.94 1.23 -11.76
C LYS A 132 21.84 1.26 -12.84
N VAL A 133 20.67 0.66 -12.54
CA VAL A 133 19.52 0.60 -13.46
C VAL A 133 18.83 1.96 -13.58
N LYS A 134 18.79 2.74 -12.50
CA LYS A 134 18.15 4.06 -12.40
C LYS A 134 16.69 4.06 -12.86
N PRO A 135 15.85 3.17 -12.32
CA PRO A 135 14.47 3.08 -12.77
C PRO A 135 13.65 4.28 -12.28
N LYS A 136 12.64 4.68 -13.06
CA LYS A 136 11.59 5.60 -12.63
C LYS A 136 10.52 4.87 -11.82
N ILE A 137 10.32 3.58 -12.11
CA ILE A 137 9.31 2.72 -11.48
C ILE A 137 9.97 1.42 -11.04
N ILE A 138 9.74 1.04 -9.77
CA ILE A 138 10.04 -0.30 -9.26
C ILE A 138 8.72 -1.03 -9.04
N ILE A 139 8.47 -2.08 -9.81
CA ILE A 139 7.36 -3.00 -9.60
C ILE A 139 7.82 -4.10 -8.65
N VAL A 140 7.19 -4.20 -7.49
CA VAL A 140 7.53 -5.18 -6.47
C VAL A 140 6.45 -6.23 -6.39
N ALA A 141 6.79 -7.46 -6.80
CA ALA A 141 5.90 -8.62 -6.74
C ALA A 141 6.41 -9.69 -5.76
N GLY A 142 6.95 -9.24 -4.63
CA GLY A 142 7.46 -10.05 -3.52
C GLY A 142 7.23 -9.39 -2.18
N LYS A 143 6.84 -10.18 -1.15
CA LYS A 143 6.53 -9.65 0.19
C LYS A 143 7.78 -9.11 0.91
N TRP A 144 8.91 -9.80 0.74
CA TRP A 144 10.17 -9.41 1.38
C TRP A 144 10.85 -8.26 0.65
N SER A 145 10.81 -8.28 -0.68
CA SER A 145 11.25 -7.15 -1.50
C SER A 145 10.47 -5.88 -1.12
N TYR A 146 9.15 -6.00 -0.96
CA TYR A 146 8.31 -4.89 -0.54
C TYR A 146 8.64 -4.42 0.89
N PHE A 147 8.81 -5.35 1.82
CA PHE A 147 9.21 -5.05 3.20
C PHE A 147 10.48 -4.21 3.26
N PHE A 148 11.54 -4.61 2.54
CA PHE A 148 12.81 -3.90 2.55
C PHE A 148 12.76 -2.56 1.82
N LEU A 149 12.02 -2.48 0.73
CA LEU A 149 12.02 -1.28 -0.11
C LEU A 149 11.06 -0.20 0.38
N SER A 150 9.90 -0.56 0.94
CA SER A 150 8.89 0.43 1.33
C SER A 150 9.07 0.98 2.75
N GLY A 151 9.51 0.16 3.67
CA GLY A 151 9.48 0.47 5.10
C GLY A 151 8.07 0.57 5.71
N ASN A 152 7.01 0.42 4.90
CA ASN A 152 5.62 0.66 5.30
C ASN A 152 4.96 -0.52 6.01
N VAL A 153 5.61 -1.67 6.06
CA VAL A 153 5.08 -2.89 6.67
C VAL A 153 5.81 -3.20 7.96
N ALA A 154 5.06 -3.28 9.06
CA ALA A 154 5.61 -3.73 10.32
C ALA A 154 5.89 -5.24 10.29
N TYR A 155 7.06 -5.63 10.75
CA TYR A 155 7.36 -7.03 11.03
C TYR A 155 6.64 -7.44 12.32
N SER A 156 5.53 -8.14 12.19
CA SER A 156 4.81 -8.67 13.35
C SER A 156 5.22 -10.11 13.63
N GLN A 157 5.74 -10.34 14.83
CA GLN A 157 5.95 -11.67 15.41
C GLN A 157 4.69 -12.20 16.12
N THR A 158 3.48 -11.86 15.66
CA THR A 158 2.30 -12.51 16.22
C THR A 158 2.36 -13.99 15.93
N GLN A 159 2.56 -14.76 16.96
CA GLN A 159 2.37 -16.20 16.96
C GLN A 159 0.93 -16.48 16.59
N GLY A 160 0.68 -16.83 15.33
CA GLY A 160 -0.51 -17.61 15.02
C GLY A 160 -0.41 -18.93 15.79
N SER A 161 -1.52 -19.55 16.13
CA SER A 161 -1.64 -20.80 16.88
C SER A 161 -0.86 -22.01 16.30
N GLY A 162 0.11 -21.80 15.43
CA GLY A 162 0.98 -22.77 14.80
C GLY A 162 2.46 -22.39 14.80
N GLY A 163 2.90 -21.40 15.58
CA GLY A 163 4.33 -21.10 15.76
C GLY A 163 5.06 -20.47 14.57
N ASN A 164 4.41 -20.26 13.43
CA ASN A 164 5.02 -19.68 12.24
C ASN A 164 4.88 -18.15 12.29
N GLN A 165 6.01 -17.48 12.48
CA GLN A 165 6.15 -16.04 12.35
C GLN A 165 5.90 -15.66 10.88
N LYS A 166 4.81 -14.93 10.62
CA LYS A 166 4.53 -14.40 9.28
C LYS A 166 4.73 -12.90 9.30
N PRO A 167 5.50 -12.32 8.36
CA PRO A 167 5.37 -10.90 8.10
C PRO A 167 3.94 -10.68 7.61
N LEU A 168 3.22 -9.84 8.32
CA LEU A 168 1.82 -9.59 8.05
C LEU A 168 1.63 -9.00 6.66
N GLY A 169 0.68 -9.54 5.96
CA GLY A 169 0.03 -9.26 4.70
C GLY A 169 0.10 -7.89 4.06
N GLY A 170 1.22 -7.16 4.23
CA GLY A 170 1.41 -5.83 3.72
C GLY A 170 1.25 -5.73 2.21
N LEU A 171 1.91 -6.61 1.45
CA LEU A 171 1.87 -6.53 -0.02
C LEU A 171 0.45 -6.57 -0.60
N ALA A 172 -0.44 -7.40 -0.05
CA ALA A 172 -1.80 -7.51 -0.56
C ALA A 172 -2.66 -6.28 -0.24
N LYS A 173 -2.42 -5.64 0.91
CA LYS A 173 -3.09 -4.41 1.34
C LYS A 173 -2.60 -3.20 0.55
N HIS A 174 -1.30 -3.11 0.32
CA HIS A 174 -0.65 -2.02 -0.41
C HIS A 174 -0.64 -2.22 -1.94
N ARG A 175 -1.19 -3.31 -2.45
CA ARG A 175 -1.26 -3.60 -3.89
C ARG A 175 -1.79 -2.40 -4.68
N ALA A 176 -1.10 -2.07 -5.77
CA ALA A 176 -1.43 -0.96 -6.66
C ALA A 176 -1.41 0.44 -5.99
N SER A 177 -0.82 0.56 -4.79
CA SER A 177 -0.48 1.87 -4.24
C SER A 177 0.71 2.49 -4.99
N ILE A 178 0.79 3.80 -4.92
CA ILE A 178 1.92 4.57 -5.44
C ILE A 178 2.67 5.09 -4.22
N GLU A 179 3.87 4.58 -4.02
CA GLU A 179 4.68 4.84 -2.83
C GLU A 179 6.09 5.26 -3.24
N THR A 180 6.89 5.69 -2.28
CA THR A 180 8.34 5.90 -2.43
C THR A 180 9.11 4.73 -1.83
N THR A 181 10.36 4.58 -2.23
CA THR A 181 11.30 3.73 -1.48
C THR A 181 11.61 4.38 -0.13
N HIS A 182 11.91 3.54 0.88
CA HIS A 182 12.27 4.04 2.20
C HIS A 182 13.55 4.90 2.14
N GLU A 183 13.54 6.03 2.83
CA GLU A 183 14.62 7.03 2.82
C GLU A 183 16.00 6.46 3.17
N SER A 184 16.06 5.48 4.09
CA SER A 184 17.31 4.83 4.50
C SER A 184 18.06 4.14 3.35
N LEU A 185 17.40 3.85 2.23
CA LEU A 185 18.00 3.23 1.05
C LEU A 185 18.69 4.25 0.14
N ASN A 186 18.39 5.53 0.32
CA ASN A 186 18.96 6.65 -0.43
C ASN A 186 18.94 6.44 -1.96
N LEU A 187 17.81 5.98 -2.48
CA LEU A 187 17.63 5.63 -3.91
C LEU A 187 17.05 6.77 -4.76
N GLY A 188 16.73 7.92 -4.15
CA GLY A 188 16.11 9.05 -4.82
C GLY A 188 14.60 8.90 -5.05
N GLU A 189 14.05 9.75 -5.92
CA GLU A 189 12.62 9.75 -6.24
C GLU A 189 12.30 8.64 -7.25
N ILE A 190 11.77 7.54 -6.74
CA ILE A 190 11.36 6.37 -7.53
C ILE A 190 9.95 5.98 -7.10
N ILE A 191 9.08 5.72 -8.07
CA ILE A 191 7.76 5.14 -7.80
C ILE A 191 7.93 3.67 -7.42
N LEU A 192 7.55 3.32 -6.20
CA LEU A 192 7.41 1.94 -5.75
C LEU A 192 5.97 1.49 -5.96
N PHE A 193 5.78 0.45 -6.77
CA PHE A 193 4.47 -0.07 -7.15
C PHE A 193 4.34 -1.54 -6.73
N PRO A 194 3.71 -1.83 -5.57
CA PRO A 194 3.52 -3.20 -5.10
C PRO A 194 2.42 -3.92 -5.88
N MET A 195 2.72 -5.17 -6.28
CA MET A 195 1.80 -6.05 -6.99
C MET A 195 1.75 -7.44 -6.36
N LEU A 196 0.67 -8.17 -6.59
CA LEU A 196 0.61 -9.58 -6.22
C LEU A 196 1.60 -10.40 -7.06
N PRO A 197 2.32 -11.36 -6.46
CA PRO A 197 3.19 -12.28 -7.20
C PRO A 197 2.40 -13.04 -8.27
N ALA A 198 2.98 -13.19 -9.45
CA ALA A 198 2.29 -13.86 -10.58
C ALA A 198 1.90 -15.31 -10.29
N ILE A 199 2.56 -15.99 -9.37
CA ILE A 199 2.20 -17.36 -8.92
C ILE A 199 0.79 -17.42 -8.30
N VAL A 200 0.27 -16.29 -7.81
CA VAL A 200 -1.09 -16.19 -7.26
C VAL A 200 -2.14 -16.52 -8.32
N LYS A 201 -1.90 -16.23 -9.60
CA LYS A 201 -2.82 -16.59 -10.70
C LYS A 201 -3.09 -18.09 -10.79
N GLN A 202 -2.10 -18.91 -10.46
CA GLN A 202 -2.22 -20.37 -10.51
C GLN A 202 -2.98 -20.92 -9.31
N ARG A 203 -2.87 -20.26 -8.14
CA ARG A 203 -3.47 -20.70 -6.88
C ARG A 203 -4.84 -20.09 -6.63
N SER A 204 -5.10 -18.92 -7.18
CA SER A 204 -6.30 -18.12 -6.95
C SER A 204 -6.75 -17.45 -8.26
N PRO A 205 -7.48 -18.17 -9.13
CA PRO A 205 -7.90 -17.66 -10.45
C PRO A 205 -8.75 -16.38 -10.36
N ASP A 206 -9.45 -16.15 -9.25
CA ASP A 206 -10.20 -14.93 -8.94
C ASP A 206 -9.31 -13.67 -8.90
N LYS A 207 -8.01 -13.83 -8.67
CA LYS A 207 -7.03 -12.73 -8.66
C LYS A 207 -6.46 -12.39 -10.04
N ILE A 208 -6.78 -13.16 -11.08
CA ILE A 208 -6.28 -12.89 -12.45
C ILE A 208 -6.69 -11.49 -12.94
N PRO A 209 -7.97 -11.07 -12.85
CA PRO A 209 -8.37 -9.73 -13.25
C PRO A 209 -7.65 -8.65 -12.43
N VAL A 210 -7.47 -8.86 -11.14
CA VAL A 210 -6.79 -7.93 -10.23
C VAL A 210 -5.37 -7.65 -10.70
N ILE A 211 -4.58 -8.68 -10.97
CA ILE A 211 -3.20 -8.53 -11.46
C ILE A 211 -3.17 -7.84 -12.83
N LYS A 212 -4.15 -8.11 -13.70
CA LYS A 212 -4.24 -7.42 -14.99
C LYS A 212 -4.54 -5.92 -14.83
N TRP A 213 -5.44 -5.55 -13.92
CA TRP A 213 -5.70 -4.14 -13.61
C TRP A 213 -4.47 -3.43 -13.05
N ASP A 214 -3.71 -4.09 -12.17
CA ASP A 214 -2.45 -3.55 -11.68
C ASP A 214 -1.46 -3.30 -12.82
N CYS A 215 -1.35 -4.25 -13.76
CA CYS A 215 -0.51 -4.08 -14.95
C CYS A 215 -0.96 -2.90 -15.81
N LEU A 216 -2.27 -2.75 -16.04
CA LEU A 216 -2.80 -1.61 -16.80
C LEU A 216 -2.52 -0.29 -16.10
N LYS A 217 -2.76 -0.21 -14.79
CA LYS A 217 -2.50 1.00 -14.00
C LYS A 217 -1.03 1.42 -14.05
N VAL A 218 -0.09 0.49 -13.82
CA VAL A 218 1.33 0.82 -13.92
C VAL A 218 1.76 1.11 -15.36
N GLY A 219 1.09 0.52 -16.35
CA GLY A 219 1.26 0.84 -17.77
C GLY A 219 0.91 2.28 -18.11
N ASP A 220 -0.21 2.78 -17.57
CA ASP A 220 -0.62 4.18 -17.74
C ASP A 220 0.36 5.14 -17.07
N ILE A 221 0.83 4.81 -15.86
CA ILE A 221 1.89 5.58 -15.18
C ILE A 221 3.14 5.62 -16.05
N PHE A 222 3.61 4.46 -16.51
CA PHE A 222 4.81 4.36 -17.36
C PHE A 222 4.67 5.19 -18.63
N LYS A 223 3.54 5.09 -19.32
CA LYS A 223 3.25 5.85 -20.54
C LYS A 223 3.35 7.36 -20.29
N ASN A 224 2.71 7.86 -19.25
CA ASN A 224 2.73 9.29 -18.93
C ASN A 224 4.16 9.78 -18.61
N LEU A 225 4.99 8.97 -17.95
CA LEU A 225 6.39 9.30 -17.67
C LEU A 225 7.27 9.27 -18.91
N GLU A 226 7.05 8.36 -19.85
CA GLU A 226 7.82 8.27 -21.10
C GLU A 226 7.43 9.35 -22.11
N GLU A 227 6.13 9.71 -22.17
CA GLU A 227 5.63 10.81 -23.00
C GLU A 227 5.95 12.19 -22.41
N GLY A 228 6.44 12.26 -21.16
CA GLY A 228 6.76 13.51 -20.47
C GLY A 228 5.52 14.34 -20.09
N SER A 229 4.33 13.73 -20.12
CA SER A 229 3.08 14.37 -19.70
C SER A 229 3.00 14.52 -18.17
N LYS A 230 3.69 13.66 -17.44
CA LYS A 230 3.88 13.70 -15.98
C LYS A 230 5.33 13.35 -15.62
N VAL A 231 5.76 13.80 -14.44
CA VAL A 231 7.03 13.43 -13.81
C VAL A 231 6.77 12.58 -12.55
N VAL A 232 7.83 12.01 -11.95
CA VAL A 232 7.68 11.11 -10.79
C VAL A 232 7.02 11.83 -9.63
N SER A 233 7.41 13.08 -9.34
CA SER A 233 6.82 13.89 -8.25
C SER A 233 5.31 14.10 -8.42
N ASP A 234 4.80 14.22 -9.65
CA ASP A 234 3.35 14.37 -9.88
C ASP A 234 2.54 13.19 -9.34
N TYR A 235 3.14 12.02 -9.21
CA TYR A 235 2.50 10.84 -8.64
C TYR A 235 2.69 10.72 -7.12
N LEU A 236 3.78 11.24 -6.60
CA LEU A 236 4.15 11.15 -5.18
C LEU A 236 3.55 12.29 -4.36
N GLU A 237 3.38 13.47 -4.96
CA GLU A 237 2.75 14.61 -4.31
C GLU A 237 1.23 14.46 -4.29
N LEU A 238 0.65 14.66 -3.10
CA LEU A 238 -0.80 14.73 -2.93
C LEU A 238 -1.23 16.19 -3.16
N ASP A 239 -1.76 16.48 -4.35
CA ASP A 239 -2.43 17.75 -4.67
C ASP A 239 -3.87 17.70 -4.12
N GLN A 240 -3.98 17.53 -2.80
CA GLN A 240 -5.26 17.40 -2.09
C GLN A 240 -5.22 18.21 -0.81
N GLU A 241 -6.25 19.01 -0.59
CA GLU A 241 -6.46 19.75 0.64
C GLU A 241 -7.43 18.98 1.54
N PHE A 242 -6.89 18.31 2.54
CA PHE A 242 -7.67 17.66 3.60
C PHE A 242 -7.62 18.50 4.86
N ILE A 243 -8.78 18.99 5.25
CA ILE A 243 -8.94 19.85 6.43
C ILE A 243 -9.42 18.98 7.60
N ILE A 244 -8.71 19.05 8.72
CA ILE A 244 -9.27 18.60 10.00
C ILE A 244 -9.87 19.83 10.64
N GLY A 245 -11.21 19.90 10.64
CA GLY A 245 -11.96 21.06 11.14
C GLY A 245 -11.95 21.12 12.67
N THR A 246 -10.87 21.63 13.24
CA THR A 246 -10.70 21.79 14.69
C THR A 246 -11.11 23.18 15.19
N GLU A 247 -11.41 24.11 14.29
CA GLU A 247 -11.87 25.46 14.58
C GLU A 247 -13.25 25.68 13.93
N VAL A 248 -14.19 26.21 14.69
CA VAL A 248 -15.59 26.37 14.25
C VAL A 248 -15.70 27.20 12.96
N ASN A 249 -14.92 28.28 12.83
CA ASN A 249 -14.96 29.12 11.64
C ASN A 249 -14.52 28.36 10.39
N ILE A 250 -13.49 27.53 10.48
CA ILE A 250 -13.02 26.71 9.35
C ILE A 250 -14.12 25.76 8.88
N VAL A 251 -14.82 25.11 9.83
CA VAL A 251 -15.93 24.21 9.52
C VAL A 251 -17.09 24.96 8.88
N LEU A 252 -17.50 26.10 9.46
CA LEU A 252 -18.61 26.89 8.94
C LEU A 252 -18.30 27.46 7.56
N ASP A 253 -17.10 27.99 7.34
CA ASP A 253 -16.69 28.56 6.05
C ASP A 253 -16.69 27.47 4.96
N TRP A 254 -16.17 26.26 5.25
CA TRP A 254 -16.16 25.15 4.31
C TRP A 254 -17.59 24.68 3.97
N LEU A 255 -18.45 24.50 4.97
CA LEU A 255 -19.85 24.13 4.76
C LEU A 255 -20.63 25.21 4.01
N GLN A 256 -20.37 26.48 4.28
CA GLN A 256 -20.96 27.59 3.54
C GLN A 256 -20.51 27.62 2.08
N ALA A 257 -19.24 27.39 1.81
CA ALA A 257 -18.71 27.28 0.46
C ALA A 257 -19.44 26.17 -0.32
N LEU A 258 -19.57 24.96 0.26
CA LEU A 258 -20.34 23.89 -0.32
C LEU A 258 -21.82 24.28 -0.55
N LYS A 259 -22.44 24.96 0.44
CA LYS A 259 -23.81 25.44 0.32
C LYS A 259 -24.00 26.45 -0.81
N GLN A 260 -23.00 27.28 -1.10
CA GLN A 260 -23.03 28.19 -2.24
C GLN A 260 -22.97 27.42 -3.58
N LEU A 261 -22.13 26.38 -3.67
CA LEU A 261 -22.08 25.54 -4.87
C LEU A 261 -23.44 24.87 -5.15
N LEU A 262 -24.10 24.36 -4.11
CA LEU A 262 -25.41 23.72 -4.19
C LEU A 262 -26.52 24.65 -4.67
N LYS A 263 -26.34 25.98 -4.63
CA LYS A 263 -27.34 26.93 -5.20
C LYS A 263 -27.37 26.93 -6.71
N HIS A 264 -26.28 26.54 -7.34
CA HIS A 264 -26.11 26.66 -8.79
C HIS A 264 -26.20 25.34 -9.50
N ASP A 265 -25.69 24.25 -8.87
CA ASP A 265 -25.58 22.93 -9.51
C ASP A 265 -25.89 21.79 -8.54
N LYS A 266 -26.17 20.62 -9.10
CA LYS A 266 -26.16 19.37 -8.35
C LYS A 266 -24.72 18.96 -8.09
N ILE A 267 -24.36 18.79 -6.82
CA ILE A 267 -23.01 18.45 -6.39
C ILE A 267 -22.98 17.05 -5.79
N LEU A 268 -22.09 16.20 -6.30
CA LEU A 268 -21.80 14.90 -5.72
C LEU A 268 -20.90 15.12 -4.50
N VAL A 269 -21.35 14.68 -3.33
CA VAL A 269 -20.66 14.82 -2.06
C VAL A 269 -20.43 13.43 -1.46
N SER A 270 -19.18 13.06 -1.25
CA SER A 270 -18.84 11.88 -0.47
C SER A 270 -19.05 12.16 1.01
N VAL A 271 -19.72 11.23 1.68
CA VAL A 271 -20.01 11.29 3.11
C VAL A 271 -19.56 9.99 3.75
N ASP A 272 -18.83 10.09 4.84
CA ASP A 272 -18.35 8.96 5.64
C ASP A 272 -18.37 9.35 7.13
N ILE A 273 -18.72 8.42 8.02
CA ILE A 273 -18.70 8.65 9.46
C ILE A 273 -17.81 7.66 10.17
N GLU A 274 -17.13 8.11 11.20
CA GLU A 274 -16.46 7.22 12.15
C GLU A 274 -17.21 7.19 13.47
N THR A 275 -17.34 6.00 14.05
CA THR A 275 -18.12 5.82 15.28
C THR A 275 -17.31 5.13 16.36
N ARG A 276 -17.58 5.50 17.62
CA ARG A 276 -16.96 4.87 18.78
C ARG A 276 -17.92 3.89 19.43
N TYR A 277 -17.44 2.65 19.62
CA TYR A 277 -18.19 1.57 20.27
C TYR A 277 -19.61 1.35 19.70
N ASN A 278 -19.85 1.72 18.44
CA ASN A 278 -21.17 1.73 17.81
C ASN A 278 -22.22 2.54 18.58
N ALA A 279 -21.78 3.52 19.39
CA ALA A 279 -22.63 4.27 20.29
C ALA A 279 -22.83 5.74 19.91
N MET A 280 -21.80 6.39 19.33
CA MET A 280 -21.82 7.80 18.94
C MET A 280 -21.00 8.04 17.67
N ILE A 281 -21.29 9.14 16.99
CA ILE A 281 -20.46 9.61 15.86
C ILE A 281 -19.27 10.37 16.44
N ASP A 282 -18.06 9.92 16.12
CA ASP A 282 -16.82 10.60 16.50
C ASP A 282 -16.49 11.73 15.53
N CYS A 283 -16.63 11.47 14.24
CA CYS A 283 -16.48 12.51 13.22
C CYS A 283 -17.30 12.18 11.97
N ILE A 284 -17.48 13.21 11.14
CA ILE A 284 -18.03 13.09 9.79
C ILE A 284 -17.03 13.64 8.78
N GLY A 285 -16.75 12.84 7.76
CA GLY A 285 -15.95 13.23 6.59
C GLY A 285 -16.86 13.66 5.44
N LEU A 286 -16.55 14.79 4.82
CA LEU A 286 -17.22 15.29 3.64
C LEU A 286 -16.20 15.64 2.56
N ALA A 287 -16.48 15.30 1.30
CA ALA A 287 -15.68 15.73 0.17
C ALA A 287 -16.57 15.96 -1.06
N TYR A 288 -16.43 17.09 -1.72
CA TYR A 288 -17.17 17.43 -2.92
C TYR A 288 -16.30 17.44 -4.19
N SER A 289 -15.03 17.11 -4.05
CA SER A 289 -14.10 16.92 -5.17
C SER A 289 -12.98 15.98 -4.77
N ASN A 290 -12.17 15.57 -5.74
CA ASN A 290 -10.96 14.78 -5.49
C ASN A 290 -9.80 15.60 -4.88
N LYS A 291 -10.00 16.91 -4.66
CA LYS A 291 -8.97 17.83 -4.13
C LYS A 291 -9.34 18.44 -2.79
N SER A 292 -10.62 18.48 -2.43
CA SER A 292 -11.06 19.16 -1.22
C SER A 292 -11.98 18.29 -0.38
N GLY A 293 -11.63 18.12 0.87
CA GLY A 293 -12.41 17.41 1.87
C GLY A 293 -12.17 17.95 3.27
N ILE A 294 -13.15 17.74 4.15
CA ILE A 294 -13.08 18.10 5.55
C ILE A 294 -13.49 16.92 6.44
N CYS A 295 -12.79 16.76 7.56
CA CYS A 295 -13.22 15.93 8.67
C CYS A 295 -13.66 16.82 9.82
N ILE A 296 -14.91 16.69 10.24
CA ILE A 296 -15.52 17.47 11.33
C ILE A 296 -15.61 16.54 12.56
N PRO A 297 -14.79 16.76 13.60
CA PRO A 297 -14.85 15.97 14.83
C PRO A 297 -16.05 16.39 15.70
N PHE A 298 -16.69 15.43 16.37
CA PHE A 298 -17.70 15.64 17.40
C PHE A 298 -17.26 15.09 18.74
N SER A 299 -16.42 14.06 18.73
CA SER A 299 -15.91 13.43 19.93
C SER A 299 -14.48 12.91 19.69
N THR A 300 -13.66 12.95 20.72
CA THR A 300 -12.34 12.33 20.76
C THR A 300 -12.16 11.53 22.05
N ILE A 301 -11.12 10.71 22.15
CA ILE A 301 -10.80 9.97 23.37
C ILE A 301 -10.54 10.95 24.54
N ALA A 302 -9.85 12.05 24.26
CA ALA A 302 -9.48 13.05 25.26
C ALA A 302 -10.64 14.02 25.59
N ASN A 303 -11.51 14.28 24.63
CA ASN A 303 -12.63 15.22 24.77
C ASN A 303 -13.90 14.63 24.13
N PRO A 304 -14.81 14.05 24.93
CA PRO A 304 -16.06 13.50 24.45
C PRO A 304 -17.02 14.52 23.84
N ASN A 305 -16.93 15.79 24.24
CA ASN A 305 -17.67 16.93 23.70
C ASN A 305 -16.66 17.85 23.06
N PHE A 306 -16.37 17.68 21.77
CA PHE A 306 -15.30 18.39 21.09
C PHE A 306 -15.59 19.89 20.99
N TRP A 307 -16.82 20.25 20.70
CA TRP A 307 -17.31 21.61 20.55
C TRP A 307 -18.01 22.08 21.83
N ASP A 308 -18.03 23.39 22.06
CA ASP A 308 -18.97 23.93 23.02
C ASP A 308 -20.40 23.91 22.43
N PHE A 309 -21.39 24.14 23.28
CA PHE A 309 -22.80 24.00 22.88
C PHE A 309 -23.21 24.93 21.73
N GLU A 310 -22.72 26.17 21.71
CA GLU A 310 -23.07 27.16 20.70
C GLU A 310 -22.40 26.83 19.36
N GLU A 311 -21.16 26.43 19.39
CA GLU A 311 -20.38 25.97 18.23
C GLU A 311 -21.02 24.71 17.62
N GLU A 312 -21.35 23.72 18.45
CA GLU A 312 -21.98 22.48 18.01
C GLU A 312 -23.32 22.74 17.32
N VAL A 313 -24.17 23.60 17.91
CA VAL A 313 -25.45 24.00 17.32
C VAL A 313 -25.26 24.68 15.97
N ALA A 314 -24.29 25.56 15.85
CA ALA A 314 -24.00 26.26 14.59
C ALA A 314 -23.54 25.27 13.50
N ILE A 315 -22.62 24.37 13.84
CA ILE A 315 -22.12 23.32 12.94
C ILE A 315 -23.25 22.39 12.51
N TYR A 316 -24.04 21.85 13.45
CA TYR A 316 -25.18 20.98 13.15
C TYR A 316 -26.20 21.66 12.24
N SER A 317 -26.57 22.89 12.56
CA SER A 317 -27.58 23.62 11.77
C SER A 317 -27.14 23.75 10.31
N LEU A 318 -25.89 24.11 10.06
CA LEU A 318 -25.36 24.27 8.71
C LEU A 318 -25.15 22.93 8.02
N LEU A 319 -24.56 21.95 8.70
CA LEU A 319 -24.37 20.59 8.19
C LEU A 319 -25.69 19.93 7.76
N LEU A 320 -26.73 20.01 8.60
CA LEU A 320 -28.04 19.49 8.25
C LEU A 320 -28.66 20.22 7.05
N SER A 321 -28.46 21.54 6.96
CA SER A 321 -28.92 22.32 5.82
C SER A 321 -28.23 21.91 4.51
N VAL A 322 -26.98 21.42 4.58
CA VAL A 322 -26.25 20.86 3.44
C VAL A 322 -26.77 19.47 3.11
N LEU A 323 -26.83 18.56 4.09
CA LEU A 323 -27.22 17.17 3.89
C LEU A 323 -28.69 17.02 3.41
N GLN A 324 -29.53 17.98 3.68
CA GLN A 324 -30.95 18.02 3.24
C GLN A 324 -31.17 18.90 1.99
N ASP A 325 -30.10 19.43 1.40
CA ASP A 325 -30.26 20.24 0.19
C ASP A 325 -30.70 19.38 -1.00
N LYS A 326 -31.69 19.85 -1.75
CA LYS A 326 -32.23 19.14 -2.91
C LYS A 326 -31.23 18.91 -4.05
N ASN A 327 -30.14 19.67 -4.06
CA ASN A 327 -29.10 19.63 -5.07
C ASN A 327 -27.90 18.81 -4.62
N ILE A 328 -27.86 18.30 -3.38
CA ILE A 328 -26.84 17.37 -2.95
C ILE A 328 -27.09 15.99 -3.56
N LEU A 329 -26.06 15.37 -4.09
CA LEU A 329 -26.03 13.97 -4.50
C LEU A 329 -25.05 13.25 -3.59
N VAL A 330 -25.54 12.49 -2.63
CA VAL A 330 -24.66 11.83 -1.66
C VAL A 330 -24.08 10.55 -2.25
N THR A 331 -22.79 10.33 -2.06
CA THR A 331 -22.13 9.06 -2.33
C THR A 331 -21.39 8.58 -1.08
N GLY A 332 -21.28 7.28 -0.92
CA GLY A 332 -20.56 6.65 0.17
C GLY A 332 -20.16 5.20 -0.13
N GLN A 333 -19.59 4.55 0.85
CA GLN A 333 -19.17 3.15 0.78
C GLN A 333 -19.90 2.35 1.86
N ASN A 334 -20.78 1.42 1.47
CA ASN A 334 -21.67 0.72 2.41
C ASN A 334 -22.53 1.71 3.22
N PHE A 335 -23.04 2.69 2.52
CA PHE A 335 -23.67 3.91 3.10
C PHE A 335 -24.88 3.63 3.99
N MET A 336 -25.46 2.44 3.94
CA MET A 336 -26.54 2.04 4.84
C MET A 336 -26.11 2.17 6.32
N TYR A 337 -24.84 1.91 6.62
CA TYR A 337 -24.29 2.11 7.96
C TYR A 337 -24.36 3.59 8.35
N ASP A 338 -23.78 4.46 7.54
CA ASP A 338 -23.73 5.91 7.76
C ASP A 338 -25.14 6.51 7.87
N ALA A 339 -26.02 6.17 6.92
CA ALA A 339 -27.41 6.63 6.93
C ALA A 339 -28.16 6.27 8.21
N SER A 340 -27.90 5.08 8.76
CA SER A 340 -28.52 4.63 10.01
C SER A 340 -28.10 5.47 11.22
N TYR A 341 -26.82 5.87 11.28
CA TYR A 341 -26.29 6.74 12.32
C TYR A 341 -26.70 8.19 12.15
N LEU A 342 -26.69 8.72 10.92
CA LEU A 342 -27.20 10.07 10.62
C LEU A 342 -28.67 10.19 11.04
N ARG A 343 -29.48 9.16 10.76
CA ARG A 343 -30.88 9.13 11.20
C ARG A 343 -31.01 9.05 12.71
N LYS A 344 -30.18 8.24 13.38
CA LYS A 344 -30.25 8.03 14.84
C LYS A 344 -29.83 9.28 15.62
N PHE A 345 -28.75 9.95 15.20
CA PHE A 345 -28.14 11.03 15.97
C PHE A 345 -28.55 12.42 15.47
N PHE A 346 -28.69 12.59 14.16
CA PHE A 346 -29.04 13.89 13.58
C PHE A 346 -30.50 13.99 13.19
N LEU A 347 -31.27 12.91 13.33
CA LEU A 347 -32.70 12.83 12.98
C LEU A 347 -32.95 13.19 11.49
N VAL A 348 -31.97 13.01 10.64
CA VAL A 348 -32.04 13.29 9.22
C VAL A 348 -32.00 11.99 8.42
N THR A 349 -32.85 11.90 7.40
CA THR A 349 -32.77 10.82 6.41
C THR A 349 -31.95 11.31 5.25
N VAL A 350 -30.84 10.62 4.98
CA VAL A 350 -29.95 10.87 3.84
C VAL A 350 -29.86 9.60 3.03
N ASP A 351 -30.24 9.69 1.76
CA ASP A 351 -30.14 8.56 0.82
C ASP A 351 -28.92 8.77 -0.08
N ALA A 352 -28.15 7.71 -0.26
CA ALA A 352 -27.05 7.76 -1.22
C ALA A 352 -27.56 7.61 -2.65
N GLU A 353 -27.18 8.54 -3.52
CA GLU A 353 -27.38 8.41 -4.97
C GLU A 353 -26.52 7.27 -5.53
N VAL A 354 -25.29 7.12 -4.99
CA VAL A 354 -24.37 6.06 -5.37
C VAL A 354 -23.70 5.47 -4.12
N ASP A 355 -23.88 4.18 -3.93
CA ASP A 355 -23.06 3.39 -2.98
C ASP A 355 -21.99 2.64 -3.79
N THR A 356 -20.73 2.97 -3.56
CA THR A 356 -19.58 2.41 -4.30
C THR A 356 -19.43 0.92 -4.11
N MET A 357 -19.80 0.37 -2.93
CA MET A 357 -19.81 -1.06 -2.67
C MET A 357 -20.86 -1.79 -3.52
N ILE A 358 -22.09 -1.25 -3.58
CA ILE A 358 -23.19 -1.84 -4.36
C ILE A 358 -22.88 -1.75 -5.85
N LEU A 359 -22.37 -0.61 -6.31
CA LEU A 359 -22.00 -0.41 -7.70
C LEU A 359 -20.94 -1.42 -8.15
N HIS A 360 -19.86 -1.57 -7.36
CA HIS A 360 -18.82 -2.56 -7.64
C HIS A 360 -19.37 -3.99 -7.60
N HIS A 361 -20.22 -4.31 -6.61
CA HIS A 361 -20.85 -5.62 -6.54
C HIS A 361 -21.68 -5.97 -7.77
N SER A 362 -22.37 -4.98 -8.34
CA SER A 362 -23.18 -5.18 -9.56
C SER A 362 -22.32 -5.48 -10.79
N LEU A 363 -21.08 -4.95 -10.82
CA LEU A 363 -20.14 -5.20 -11.91
C LEU A 363 -19.34 -6.49 -11.68
N TYR A 364 -18.93 -6.76 -10.44
CA TYR A 364 -17.99 -7.82 -10.08
C TYR A 364 -18.38 -8.48 -8.74
N ASN A 365 -19.44 -9.28 -8.76
CA ASN A 365 -20.04 -9.88 -7.57
C ASN A 365 -19.08 -10.76 -6.74
N ASN A 366 -18.10 -11.39 -7.37
CA ASN A 366 -17.14 -12.30 -6.73
C ASN A 366 -15.88 -11.61 -6.21
N MET A 367 -15.74 -10.28 -6.37
CA MET A 367 -14.55 -9.56 -5.94
C MET A 367 -14.71 -8.95 -4.55
N GLN A 368 -13.58 -8.58 -3.95
CA GLN A 368 -13.54 -7.82 -2.71
C GLN A 368 -14.25 -6.46 -2.90
N LYS A 369 -14.90 -5.98 -1.86
CA LYS A 369 -15.77 -4.79 -1.92
C LYS A 369 -15.39 -3.72 -0.90
N ASP A 370 -14.31 -3.94 -0.14
CA ASP A 370 -13.83 -2.94 0.80
C ASP A 370 -13.26 -1.72 0.08
N LEU A 371 -13.33 -0.56 0.72
CA LEU A 371 -12.94 0.71 0.11
C LEU A 371 -11.49 0.73 -0.33
N ALA A 372 -10.58 0.11 0.43
CA ALA A 372 -9.17 0.05 0.08
C ALA A 372 -8.96 -0.73 -1.23
N PHE A 373 -9.66 -1.85 -1.40
CA PHE A 373 -9.62 -2.61 -2.64
C PHE A 373 -10.19 -1.81 -3.82
N LEU A 374 -11.33 -1.15 -3.64
CA LEU A 374 -11.93 -0.32 -4.70
C LEU A 374 -11.01 0.83 -5.08
N SER A 375 -10.49 1.57 -4.10
CA SER A 375 -9.57 2.68 -4.34
C SER A 375 -8.30 2.22 -5.07
N SER A 376 -7.78 1.04 -4.75
CA SER A 376 -6.60 0.49 -5.42
C SER A 376 -6.84 0.22 -6.92
N ILE A 377 -8.08 -0.06 -7.32
CA ILE A 377 -8.46 -0.34 -8.72
C ILE A 377 -8.83 0.95 -9.46
N TYR A 378 -9.67 1.79 -8.85
CA TYR A 378 -10.34 2.89 -9.54
C TYR A 378 -9.64 4.25 -9.39
N CYS A 379 -8.87 4.46 -8.31
CA CYS A 379 -8.15 5.72 -8.12
C CYS A 379 -6.80 5.70 -8.82
N GLU A 380 -6.50 6.74 -9.59
CA GLU A 380 -5.20 6.90 -10.25
C GLU A 380 -4.08 6.96 -9.20
N LYS A 381 -4.21 7.86 -8.24
CA LYS A 381 -3.30 7.98 -7.09
C LYS A 381 -3.93 7.25 -5.91
N TYR A 382 -3.42 6.08 -5.62
CA TYR A 382 -3.84 5.31 -4.46
C TYR A 382 -2.67 5.07 -3.53
N THR A 383 -2.86 5.36 -2.26
CA THR A 383 -1.95 4.99 -1.18
C THR A 383 -2.77 4.31 -0.09
N TYR A 384 -2.27 3.20 0.45
CA TYR A 384 -2.97 2.53 1.54
C TYR A 384 -2.88 3.36 2.82
N TRP A 385 -4.03 3.76 3.38
CA TRP A 385 -4.11 4.66 4.54
C TRP A 385 -4.30 3.94 5.88
N LYS A 386 -4.74 2.68 5.88
CA LYS A 386 -4.93 1.88 7.10
C LYS A 386 -3.64 1.14 7.47
N SER A 387 -2.54 1.87 7.68
CA SER A 387 -1.28 1.23 8.09
C SER A 387 -1.35 0.75 9.54
N ASP A 388 -0.76 -0.42 9.82
CA ASP A 388 -0.67 -0.97 11.18
C ASP A 388 0.20 -0.10 12.13
N GLN A 389 0.79 0.99 11.63
CA GLN A 389 1.61 1.93 12.41
C GLN A 389 0.78 2.95 13.21
N VAL A 390 -0.50 3.11 12.92
CA VAL A 390 -1.38 4.07 13.63
C VAL A 390 -1.79 3.58 15.03
N HIS A 391 -1.42 2.38 15.43
CA HIS A 391 -1.72 1.84 16.75
C HIS A 391 -0.64 2.05 17.82
N THR A 392 0.42 2.80 17.52
CA THR A 392 1.28 3.32 18.59
C THR A 392 0.65 4.63 19.08
N GLY A 393 -0.27 4.46 20.02
CA GLY A 393 -0.97 5.57 20.63
C GLY A 393 -0.03 6.66 21.15
N VAL A 394 -0.37 7.86 20.81
CA VAL A 394 -0.19 9.02 21.69
C VAL A 394 -1.55 9.33 22.27
#